data_74c915b0ce2370332e11b159bafcad0b
#
_entry.id   74c915b0ce2370332e11b159bafcad0b
#
_cell.length_a   1.000
_cell.length_b   1.000
_cell.length_c   1.000
_cell.angle_alpha   90.00
_cell.angle_beta   90.00
_cell.angle_gamma   90.00
#
_symmetry.space_group_name_H-M   'P 1'
#
loop_
_entity.id
_entity.type
_entity.pdbx_description
1 polymer ?
#
loop_
_entity_poly.entity_id
_entity_poly.type
_entity_poly.pdbx_seq_one_letter_code
_entity_poly.pdbx_strand_id
1 'polypeptide(L)'
;STSRGLGDVYKRQASNTVSNEYYPTLAGILFELAVELKEKTGANITFINLSGGIGIPYTPDKEPNDIAVIGEGVRKQFEKILVPAGLGDVSIFTELGRFMLGPYGNLVTKCIHQKHIYKEYVGLNTCACDLMRPAMYGAYHHITVLGKENAPCDHKYDVTGSLCENNDKFAVDRMLPKIDIGDYLVIHDTGAHGYAMGYNSVSYTHLTL
;
A
#
# COMPACT_ATOMS: atom_id res chain seq x y z
N SER A 1 15.74 22.78 2.43
CA SER A 1 14.33 22.92 2.20
C SER A 1 13.60 23.13 3.52
N THR A 2 13.05 24.30 3.69
CA THR A 2 12.35 24.76 4.91
C THR A 2 11.03 24.01 5.20
N SER A 3 10.59 23.13 4.31
CA SER A 3 9.38 22.32 4.51
C SER A 3 9.58 21.04 5.32
N ARG A 4 10.84 20.66 5.63
CA ARG A 4 11.13 19.40 6.32
C ARG A 4 10.84 19.43 7.83
N GLY A 5 10.92 20.58 8.47
CA GLY A 5 10.83 20.64 9.94
C GLY A 5 9.44 20.37 10.50
N LEU A 6 8.40 20.96 9.94
CA LEU A 6 7.02 20.78 10.41
C LEU A 6 6.33 19.56 9.80
N GLY A 7 6.64 19.21 8.54
CA GLY A 7 6.07 18.04 7.89
C GLY A 7 6.50 16.71 8.54
N ASP A 8 7.72 16.60 9.03
CA ASP A 8 8.24 15.35 9.59
C ASP A 8 7.74 15.07 11.02
N VAL A 9 7.43 16.08 11.80
CA VAL A 9 6.90 15.89 13.17
C VAL A 9 5.46 15.39 13.15
N TYR A 10 4.68 15.76 12.15
CA TYR A 10 3.27 15.38 12.03
C TYR A 10 2.99 14.31 10.98
N LYS A 11 3.97 13.87 10.21
CA LYS A 11 3.86 12.79 9.23
C LYS A 11 3.89 11.38 9.83
N ARG A 12 3.33 11.15 10.99
CA ARG A 12 2.98 9.81 11.42
C ARG A 12 1.70 9.37 10.71
N GLN A 13 1.82 9.21 9.41
CA GLN A 13 0.75 8.66 8.59
C GLN A 13 0.68 7.16 8.83
N ALA A 14 -0.49 6.68 9.16
CA ALA A 14 -0.81 5.31 8.88
C ALA A 14 -0.71 5.10 7.36
N SER A 15 0.10 4.17 6.92
CA SER A 15 0.32 3.98 5.48
C SER A 15 -0.75 3.12 4.80
N ASN A 16 -1.57 2.41 5.58
CA ASN A 16 -2.62 1.53 5.07
C ASN A 16 -3.71 1.33 6.14
N THR A 17 -4.50 2.35 6.39
CA THR A 17 -5.62 2.26 7.33
C THR A 17 -6.89 1.88 6.59
N VAL A 18 -7.45 0.73 6.92
CA VAL A 18 -8.74 0.26 6.40
C VAL A 18 -9.80 0.59 7.45
N SER A 19 -10.26 1.85 7.44
CA SER A 19 -11.30 2.37 8.32
C SER A 19 -11.86 3.66 7.74
N ASN A 20 -13.17 3.75 7.63
CA ASN A 20 -13.86 4.95 7.15
C ASN A 20 -13.84 6.10 8.17
N GLU A 21 -13.54 5.84 9.44
CA GLU A 21 -13.60 6.81 10.53
C GLU A 21 -12.25 7.47 10.84
N TYR A 22 -11.16 6.75 10.54
CA TYR A 22 -9.82 7.22 10.88
C TYR A 22 -9.46 8.54 10.21
N TYR A 23 -9.70 8.65 8.91
CA TYR A 23 -9.30 9.82 8.12
C TYR A 23 -10.11 11.07 8.45
N PRO A 24 -11.45 11.02 8.64
CA PRO A 24 -12.21 12.14 9.20
C PRO A 24 -11.74 12.60 10.59
N THR A 25 -11.36 11.66 11.46
CA THR A 25 -10.82 12.00 12.79
C THR A 25 -9.49 12.74 12.67
N LEU A 26 -8.58 12.26 11.81
CA LEU A 26 -7.33 12.94 11.52
C LEU A 26 -7.55 14.35 10.96
N ALA A 27 -8.50 14.50 10.04
CA ALA A 27 -8.87 15.80 9.49
C ALA A 27 -9.33 16.77 10.59
N GLY A 28 -10.17 16.31 11.52
CA GLY A 28 -10.60 17.11 12.66
C GLY A 28 -9.45 17.65 13.48
N ILE A 29 -8.48 16.80 13.83
CA ILE A 29 -7.28 17.20 14.60
C ILE A 29 -6.46 18.25 13.84
N LEU A 30 -6.26 18.05 12.52
CA LEU A 30 -5.50 19.01 11.71
C LEU A 30 -6.24 20.34 11.54
N PHE A 31 -7.56 20.33 11.47
CA PHE A 31 -8.37 21.54 11.38
C PHE A 31 -8.33 22.34 12.69
N GLU A 32 -8.43 21.68 13.83
CA GLU A 32 -8.26 22.33 15.15
C GLU A 32 -6.87 22.96 15.29
N LEU A 33 -5.83 22.24 14.85
CA LEU A 33 -4.47 22.78 14.85
C LEU A 33 -4.32 23.99 13.93
N ALA A 34 -4.95 24.00 12.77
CA ALA A 34 -4.94 25.14 11.85
C ALA A 34 -5.62 26.37 12.46
N VAL A 35 -6.75 26.19 13.16
CA VAL A 35 -7.44 27.27 13.88
C VAL A 35 -6.52 27.83 14.98
N GLU A 36 -5.94 26.97 15.80
CA GLU A 36 -5.02 27.37 16.87
C GLU A 36 -3.81 28.14 16.32
N LEU A 37 -3.22 27.69 15.21
CA LEU A 37 -2.11 28.35 14.56
C LEU A 37 -2.49 29.75 14.09
N LYS A 38 -3.65 29.89 13.41
CA LYS A 38 -4.16 31.19 12.99
C LYS A 38 -4.37 32.15 14.17
N GLU A 39 -5.01 31.67 15.24
CA GLU A 39 -5.29 32.49 16.42
C GLU A 39 -4.02 32.96 17.13
N LYS A 40 -3.03 32.08 17.29
CA LYS A 40 -1.79 32.41 18.02
C LYS A 40 -0.80 33.22 17.21
N THR A 41 -0.77 33.09 15.89
CA THR A 41 0.27 33.69 15.05
C THR A 41 -0.23 34.70 14.03
N GLY A 42 -1.54 34.74 13.77
CA GLY A 42 -2.12 35.51 12.67
C GLY A 42 -1.77 34.97 11.28
N ALA A 43 -1.30 33.73 11.18
CA ALA A 43 -0.90 33.13 9.92
C ALA A 43 -2.07 33.06 8.91
N ASN A 44 -1.79 33.44 7.67
CA ASN A 44 -2.74 33.30 6.57
C ASN A 44 -2.67 31.88 6.02
N ILE A 45 -3.63 31.04 6.37
CA ILE A 45 -3.72 29.65 5.93
C ILE A 45 -4.61 29.60 4.69
N THR A 46 -4.08 29.17 3.56
CA THR A 46 -4.80 29.09 2.28
C THR A 46 -5.13 27.66 1.88
N PHE A 47 -4.41 26.69 2.43
CA PHE A 47 -4.68 25.25 2.21
C PHE A 47 -4.26 24.40 3.39
N ILE A 48 -4.87 23.22 3.51
CA ILE A 48 -4.48 22.17 4.45
C ILE A 48 -4.33 20.87 3.66
N ASN A 49 -3.17 20.24 3.77
CA ASN A 49 -2.91 18.93 3.17
C ASN A 49 -3.10 17.85 4.23
N LEU A 50 -4.12 17.02 4.05
CA LEU A 50 -4.44 15.90 4.94
C LEU A 50 -3.51 14.70 4.71
N SER A 51 -2.58 14.80 3.75
CA SER A 51 -1.64 13.75 3.43
C SER A 51 -2.30 12.49 2.82
N GLY A 52 -1.67 11.33 2.97
CA GLY A 52 -2.21 10.04 2.54
C GLY A 52 -2.71 9.19 3.70
N GLY A 53 -2.69 7.87 3.53
CA GLY A 53 -2.98 6.92 4.60
C GLY A 53 -4.29 6.16 4.45
N ILE A 54 -5.20 6.55 3.56
CA ILE A 54 -6.34 5.71 3.19
C ILE A 54 -5.80 4.45 2.54
N GLY A 55 -6.07 3.31 3.18
CA GLY A 55 -5.57 2.01 2.81
C GLY A 55 -6.48 1.27 1.85
N ILE A 56 -5.98 0.12 1.40
CA ILE A 56 -6.73 -0.87 0.64
C ILE A 56 -6.69 -2.21 1.37
N PRO A 57 -7.71 -3.06 1.22
CA PRO A 57 -7.67 -4.42 1.71
C PRO A 57 -6.77 -5.24 0.77
N TYR A 58 -5.64 -5.72 1.28
CA TYR A 58 -4.78 -6.64 0.53
C TYR A 58 -5.26 -8.09 0.60
N THR A 59 -6.22 -8.38 1.46
CA THR A 59 -6.84 -9.69 1.63
C THR A 59 -8.26 -9.68 1.09
N PRO A 60 -8.69 -10.69 0.34
CA PRO A 60 -10.02 -10.72 -0.29
C PRO A 60 -11.21 -10.71 0.67
N ASP A 61 -10.98 -11.07 1.93
CA ASP A 61 -11.98 -11.15 3.01
C ASP A 61 -12.27 -9.82 3.71
N LYS A 62 -11.53 -8.76 3.38
CA LYS A 62 -11.71 -7.44 4.00
C LYS A 62 -12.46 -6.50 3.08
N GLU A 63 -13.40 -5.77 3.68
CA GLU A 63 -14.13 -4.72 2.99
C GLU A 63 -13.22 -3.51 2.65
N PRO A 64 -13.35 -2.94 1.46
CA PRO A 64 -12.62 -1.75 1.08
C PRO A 64 -13.14 -0.51 1.81
N ASN A 65 -12.30 0.50 1.90
CA ASN A 65 -12.71 1.83 2.34
C ASN A 65 -13.72 2.44 1.34
N ASP A 66 -14.77 3.06 1.88
CA ASP A 66 -15.70 3.87 1.10
C ASP A 66 -15.24 5.34 1.10
N ILE A 67 -14.72 5.78 -0.04
CA ILE A 67 -14.19 7.15 -0.17
C ILE A 67 -15.27 8.22 -0.06
N ALA A 68 -16.52 7.90 -0.42
CA ALA A 68 -17.62 8.84 -0.27
C ALA A 68 -17.99 9.05 1.21
N VAL A 69 -18.00 7.98 1.99
CA VAL A 69 -18.23 8.04 3.45
C VAL A 69 -17.09 8.81 4.13
N ILE A 70 -15.85 8.54 3.75
CA ILE A 70 -14.68 9.26 4.25
C ILE A 70 -14.77 10.74 3.90
N GLY A 71 -15.06 11.08 2.64
CA GLY A 71 -15.19 12.46 2.17
C GLY A 71 -16.28 13.23 2.91
N GLU A 72 -17.43 12.60 3.12
CA GLU A 72 -18.53 13.18 3.89
C GLU A 72 -18.12 13.42 5.36
N GLY A 73 -17.37 12.49 5.96
CA GLY A 73 -16.83 12.67 7.29
C GLY A 73 -15.85 13.85 7.39
N VAL A 74 -14.96 14.02 6.42
CA VAL A 74 -14.06 15.17 6.34
C VAL A 74 -14.84 16.47 6.15
N ARG A 75 -15.87 16.49 5.27
CA ARG A 75 -16.74 17.65 5.06
C ARG A 75 -17.40 18.10 6.36
N LYS A 76 -17.94 17.17 7.14
CA LYS A 76 -18.55 17.47 8.44
C LYS A 76 -17.57 18.11 9.41
N GLN A 77 -16.31 17.62 9.46
CA GLN A 77 -15.27 18.25 10.29
C GLN A 77 -14.92 19.65 9.80
N PHE A 78 -14.82 19.85 8.50
CA PHE A 78 -14.57 21.15 7.87
C PHE A 78 -15.63 22.17 8.26
N GLU A 79 -16.90 21.83 8.06
CA GLU A 79 -18.03 22.69 8.39
C GLU A 79 -18.12 22.99 9.89
N LYS A 80 -17.79 22.03 10.73
CA LYS A 80 -17.84 22.18 12.19
C LYS A 80 -16.70 23.05 12.74
N ILE A 81 -15.49 22.94 12.19
CA ILE A 81 -14.27 23.52 12.78
C ILE A 81 -13.79 24.73 12.01
N LEU A 82 -13.60 24.62 10.69
CA LEU A 82 -12.96 25.67 9.90
C LEU A 82 -13.92 26.82 9.56
N VAL A 83 -15.15 26.52 9.20
CA VAL A 83 -16.13 27.54 8.81
C VAL A 83 -16.38 28.55 9.94
N PRO A 84 -16.67 28.14 11.19
CA PRO A 84 -16.87 29.08 12.29
C PRO A 84 -15.62 29.90 12.62
N ALA A 85 -14.43 29.35 12.38
CA ALA A 85 -13.14 30.03 12.62
C ALA A 85 -12.74 31.00 11.51
N GLY A 86 -13.61 31.20 10.49
CA GLY A 86 -13.32 32.06 9.35
C GLY A 86 -12.22 31.50 8.45
N LEU A 87 -12.16 30.19 8.34
CA LEU A 87 -11.28 29.42 7.43
C LEU A 87 -12.09 28.62 6.38
N GLY A 88 -13.30 29.05 6.07
CA GLY A 88 -14.19 28.38 5.12
C GLY A 88 -13.71 28.40 3.67
N ASP A 89 -12.76 29.29 3.32
CA ASP A 89 -12.17 29.38 1.98
C ASP A 89 -10.89 28.53 1.81
N VAL A 90 -10.46 27.83 2.85
CA VAL A 90 -9.24 27.01 2.83
C VAL A 90 -9.44 25.80 1.92
N SER A 91 -8.49 25.57 1.04
CA SER A 91 -8.49 24.41 0.14
C SER A 91 -7.97 23.15 0.88
N ILE A 92 -8.60 22.00 0.64
CA ILE A 92 -8.17 20.72 1.20
C ILE A 92 -7.48 19.91 0.11
N PHE A 93 -6.28 19.42 0.43
CA PHE A 93 -5.48 18.52 -0.43
C PHE A 93 -5.28 17.17 0.23
N THR A 94 -5.11 16.15 -0.60
CA THR A 94 -4.85 14.77 -0.18
C THR A 94 -3.79 14.11 -1.07
N GLU A 95 -3.09 13.10 -0.54
CA GLU A 95 -2.04 12.35 -1.24
C GLU A 95 -2.36 10.84 -1.21
N LEU A 96 -3.43 10.42 -1.84
CA LEU A 96 -4.02 9.08 -1.72
C LEU A 96 -3.42 8.05 -2.67
N GLY A 97 -2.10 8.03 -2.88
CA GLY A 97 -1.42 7.20 -3.89
C GLY A 97 -1.78 5.72 -3.83
N ARG A 98 -1.75 5.11 -2.64
CA ARG A 98 -2.09 3.69 -2.48
C ARG A 98 -3.55 3.40 -2.83
N PHE A 99 -4.46 4.20 -2.30
CA PHE A 99 -5.89 4.04 -2.55
C PHE A 99 -6.22 4.16 -4.05
N MET A 100 -5.60 5.13 -4.72
CA MET A 100 -5.86 5.43 -6.13
C MET A 100 -5.24 4.42 -7.10
N LEU A 101 -4.09 3.84 -6.78
CA LEU A 101 -3.33 3.04 -7.73
C LEU A 101 -3.15 1.57 -7.31
N GLY A 102 -3.11 1.29 -6.00
CA GLY A 102 -2.80 -0.03 -5.48
C GLY A 102 -3.61 -1.16 -6.09
N PRO A 103 -4.95 -1.10 -6.11
CA PRO A 103 -5.80 -2.18 -6.60
C PRO A 103 -5.74 -2.39 -8.12
N TYR A 104 -5.21 -1.43 -8.86
CA TYR A 104 -5.23 -1.44 -10.34
C TYR A 104 -3.94 -1.98 -10.96
N GLY A 105 -2.95 -2.35 -10.16
CA GLY A 105 -1.71 -2.96 -10.64
C GLY A 105 -1.55 -4.39 -10.15
N ASN A 106 -1.04 -5.25 -11.02
CA ASN A 106 -0.71 -6.62 -10.71
C ASN A 106 0.69 -6.95 -11.19
N LEU A 107 1.43 -7.75 -10.43
CA LEU A 107 2.69 -8.34 -10.87
C LEU A 107 2.40 -9.75 -11.41
N VAL A 108 2.54 -9.92 -12.71
CA VAL A 108 2.39 -11.22 -13.38
C VAL A 108 3.75 -11.86 -13.52
N THR A 109 3.88 -13.09 -13.06
CA THR A 109 5.16 -13.79 -13.00
C THR A 109 4.97 -15.27 -13.31
N LYS A 110 6.04 -15.96 -13.68
CA LYS A 110 6.03 -17.36 -14.08
C LYS A 110 6.79 -18.22 -13.09
N CYS A 111 6.24 -19.37 -12.73
CA CYS A 111 6.95 -20.41 -11.99
C CYS A 111 8.01 -21.02 -12.92
N ILE A 112 9.30 -20.84 -12.58
CA ILE A 112 10.43 -21.37 -13.35
C ILE A 112 11.16 -22.49 -12.63
N HIS A 113 10.92 -22.66 -11.34
CA HIS A 113 11.57 -23.67 -10.53
C HIS A 113 10.71 -24.11 -9.34
N GLN A 114 10.91 -25.35 -8.91
CA GLN A 114 10.33 -25.91 -7.70
C GLN A 114 11.41 -26.62 -6.89
N LYS A 115 11.29 -26.57 -5.59
CA LYS A 115 12.20 -27.27 -4.68
C LYS A 115 11.39 -27.93 -3.57
N HIS A 116 11.53 -29.24 -3.45
CA HIS A 116 10.83 -30.10 -2.49
C HIS A 116 11.87 -30.62 -1.46
N ILE A 117 11.88 -30.02 -0.27
CA ILE A 117 12.78 -30.41 0.82
C ILE A 117 11.97 -30.47 2.13
N TYR A 118 12.39 -29.77 3.19
CA TYR A 118 11.60 -29.63 4.42
C TYR A 118 10.38 -28.70 4.25
N LYS A 119 10.35 -27.93 3.17
CA LYS A 119 9.22 -27.13 2.70
C LYS A 119 9.07 -27.27 1.19
N GLU A 120 7.91 -26.89 0.70
CA GLU A 120 7.64 -26.75 -0.73
C GLU A 120 7.93 -25.30 -1.16
N TYR A 121 8.83 -25.14 -2.13
CA TYR A 121 9.20 -23.84 -2.68
C TYR A 121 8.79 -23.71 -4.14
N VAL A 122 8.27 -22.54 -4.48
CA VAL A 122 7.98 -22.12 -5.84
C VAL A 122 8.87 -20.94 -6.17
N GLY A 123 9.78 -21.11 -7.13
CA GLY A 123 10.68 -20.08 -7.62
C GLY A 123 10.10 -19.37 -8.85
N LEU A 124 10.06 -18.04 -8.78
CA LEU A 124 9.48 -17.19 -9.81
C LEU A 124 10.57 -16.49 -10.65
N ASN A 125 10.23 -16.07 -11.87
CA ASN A 125 11.11 -15.26 -12.72
C ASN A 125 11.06 -13.76 -12.41
N THR A 126 10.65 -13.39 -11.23
CA THR A 126 10.66 -12.04 -10.66
C THR A 126 11.35 -12.06 -9.31
N CYS A 127 11.55 -10.92 -8.69
CA CYS A 127 12.23 -10.83 -7.41
C CYS A 127 11.74 -9.66 -6.56
N ALA A 128 12.26 -9.54 -5.35
CA ALA A 128 11.93 -8.46 -4.43
C ALA A 128 12.29 -7.06 -4.99
N CYS A 129 13.15 -6.96 -5.99
CA CYS A 129 13.42 -5.69 -6.68
C CYS A 129 12.20 -5.16 -7.43
N ASP A 130 11.31 -6.05 -7.88
CA ASP A 130 10.08 -5.69 -8.60
C ASP A 130 8.93 -5.38 -7.63
N LEU A 131 8.92 -6.05 -6.46
CA LEU A 131 7.93 -5.85 -5.40
C LEU A 131 8.58 -6.10 -4.03
N MET A 132 9.16 -5.08 -3.44
CA MET A 132 9.91 -5.22 -2.19
C MET A 132 9.05 -5.41 -0.92
N ARG A 133 7.78 -5.04 -0.97
CA ARG A 133 6.93 -4.98 0.23
C ARG A 133 6.83 -6.30 1.01
N PRO A 134 6.62 -7.47 0.40
CA PRO A 134 6.62 -8.72 1.14
C PRO A 134 7.96 -9.02 1.82
N ALA A 135 9.06 -8.80 1.11
CA ALA A 135 10.39 -9.07 1.59
C ALA A 135 10.82 -8.16 2.74
N MET A 136 10.54 -6.85 2.62
CA MET A 136 11.02 -5.83 3.56
C MET A 136 10.08 -5.60 4.75
N TYR A 137 8.80 -5.78 4.57
CA TYR A 137 7.77 -5.42 5.57
C TYR A 137 6.90 -6.62 5.99
N GLY A 138 7.13 -7.80 5.44
CA GLY A 138 6.22 -8.93 5.63
C GLY A 138 4.80 -8.66 5.12
N ALA A 139 4.66 -7.75 4.16
CA ALA A 139 3.36 -7.32 3.68
C ALA A 139 2.66 -8.42 2.89
N TYR A 140 1.39 -8.62 3.18
CA TYR A 140 0.56 -9.54 2.43
C TYR A 140 0.20 -8.95 1.06
N HIS A 141 0.28 -9.78 0.03
CA HIS A 141 -0.38 -9.61 -1.25
C HIS A 141 -1.13 -10.88 -1.60
N HIS A 142 -2.33 -10.75 -2.15
CA HIS A 142 -3.05 -11.90 -2.63
C HIS A 142 -2.37 -12.48 -3.87
N ILE A 143 -2.33 -13.81 -3.98
CA ILE A 143 -1.71 -14.50 -5.11
C ILE A 143 -2.75 -15.45 -5.70
N THR A 144 -2.95 -15.37 -7.00
CA THR A 144 -3.74 -16.34 -7.77
C THR A 144 -2.87 -17.03 -8.79
N VAL A 145 -3.24 -18.27 -9.14
CA VAL A 145 -2.60 -19.05 -10.21
C VAL A 145 -3.53 -19.03 -11.41
N LEU A 146 -3.05 -18.48 -12.54
CA LEU A 146 -3.86 -18.34 -13.74
C LEU A 146 -4.35 -19.70 -14.25
N GLY A 147 -5.66 -19.78 -14.51
CA GLY A 147 -6.33 -21.01 -14.96
C GLY A 147 -6.62 -22.01 -13.84
N LYS A 148 -6.26 -21.69 -12.58
CA LYS A 148 -6.50 -22.52 -11.40
C LYS A 148 -7.26 -21.77 -10.29
N GLU A 149 -7.97 -20.71 -10.63
CA GLU A 149 -8.64 -19.80 -9.68
C GLU A 149 -9.70 -20.52 -8.81
N ASN A 150 -10.31 -21.56 -9.35
CA ASN A 150 -11.33 -22.36 -8.67
C ASN A 150 -10.79 -23.71 -8.13
N ALA A 151 -9.49 -23.95 -8.24
CA ALA A 151 -8.89 -25.17 -7.72
C ALA A 151 -8.70 -25.08 -6.18
N PRO A 152 -8.69 -26.23 -5.47
CA PRO A 152 -8.50 -26.22 -4.03
C PRO A 152 -7.12 -25.67 -3.67
N CYS A 153 -7.07 -24.75 -2.68
CA CYS A 153 -5.82 -24.25 -2.11
C CYS A 153 -5.34 -25.18 -1.00
N ASP A 154 -4.86 -26.35 -1.38
CA ASP A 154 -4.47 -27.44 -0.48
C ASP A 154 -2.95 -27.69 -0.40
N HIS A 155 -2.17 -26.92 -1.14
CA HIS A 155 -0.71 -26.96 -1.13
C HIS A 155 -0.13 -25.76 -0.39
N LYS A 156 0.82 -26.01 0.49
CA LYS A 156 1.50 -24.99 1.29
C LYS A 156 2.87 -24.66 0.68
N TYR A 157 3.03 -23.44 0.19
CA TYR A 157 4.26 -22.99 -0.45
C TYR A 157 4.92 -21.80 0.23
N ASP A 158 6.25 -21.77 0.19
CA ASP A 158 7.03 -20.53 0.20
C ASP A 158 7.20 -20.09 -1.27
N VAL A 159 6.69 -18.92 -1.62
CA VAL A 159 6.81 -18.33 -2.97
C VAL A 159 8.00 -17.40 -2.97
N THR A 160 9.03 -17.73 -3.76
CA THR A 160 10.33 -17.08 -3.74
C THR A 160 10.66 -16.40 -5.06
N GLY A 161 11.47 -15.36 -5.00
CA GLY A 161 12.04 -14.73 -6.19
C GLY A 161 13.35 -15.39 -6.64
N SER A 162 14.06 -14.70 -7.54
CA SER A 162 15.25 -15.20 -8.21
C SER A 162 16.57 -14.63 -7.67
N LEU A 163 16.53 -13.86 -6.57
CA LEU A 163 17.74 -13.31 -5.96
C LEU A 163 18.46 -14.32 -5.06
N CYS A 164 19.75 -14.13 -4.91
CA CYS A 164 20.60 -14.80 -3.92
C CYS A 164 20.40 -14.14 -2.53
N GLU A 165 19.14 -14.08 -2.06
CA GLU A 165 18.75 -13.36 -0.85
C GLU A 165 17.67 -14.16 -0.09
N ASN A 166 17.87 -14.40 1.22
CA ASN A 166 16.95 -15.19 2.04
C ASN A 166 15.55 -14.57 2.15
N ASN A 167 15.46 -13.25 2.08
CA ASN A 167 14.22 -12.52 2.20
C ASN A 167 13.51 -12.30 0.85
N ASP A 168 14.05 -12.80 -0.25
CA ASP A 168 13.41 -12.70 -1.56
C ASP A 168 12.20 -13.64 -1.65
N LYS A 169 11.16 -13.30 -0.89
CA LYS A 169 9.93 -14.08 -0.76
C LYS A 169 8.71 -13.18 -0.92
N PHE A 170 7.79 -13.62 -1.75
CA PHE A 170 6.48 -12.99 -1.94
C PHE A 170 5.43 -13.53 -0.97
N ALA A 171 5.61 -14.77 -0.51
CA ALA A 171 4.77 -15.39 0.50
C ALA A 171 5.52 -16.49 1.23
N VAL A 172 5.12 -16.74 2.48
CA VAL A 172 5.64 -17.81 3.34
C VAL A 172 4.45 -18.61 3.84
N ASP A 173 4.59 -19.96 3.81
CA ASP A 173 3.56 -20.90 4.26
C ASP A 173 2.16 -20.60 3.67
N ARG A 174 2.11 -20.15 2.41
CA ARG A 174 0.89 -19.77 1.71
C ARG A 174 0.17 -20.98 1.16
N MET A 175 -1.11 -21.11 1.51
CA MET A 175 -2.00 -22.10 0.88
C MET A 175 -2.41 -21.60 -0.49
N LEU A 176 -2.09 -22.41 -1.53
CA LEU A 176 -2.37 -22.11 -2.94
C LEU A 176 -2.81 -23.41 -3.65
N PRO A 177 -3.42 -23.31 -4.84
CA PRO A 177 -3.58 -24.47 -5.70
C PRO A 177 -2.24 -25.09 -6.05
N LYS A 178 -2.26 -26.36 -6.49
CA LYS A 178 -1.06 -27.00 -7.00
C LYS A 178 -0.45 -26.17 -8.14
N ILE A 179 0.80 -25.79 -7.96
CA ILE A 179 1.58 -25.02 -8.94
C ILE A 179 2.51 -25.98 -9.67
N ASP A 180 2.60 -25.85 -10.97
CA ASP A 180 3.54 -26.58 -11.82
C ASP A 180 4.51 -25.62 -12.49
N ILE A 181 5.70 -26.10 -12.87
CA ILE A 181 6.66 -25.27 -13.64
C ILE A 181 6.00 -24.84 -14.94
N GLY A 182 6.04 -23.54 -15.22
CA GLY A 182 5.40 -22.94 -16.37
C GLY A 182 4.08 -22.22 -16.05
N ASP A 183 3.48 -22.46 -14.89
CA ASP A 183 2.30 -21.73 -14.45
C ASP A 183 2.59 -20.24 -14.25
N TYR A 184 1.59 -19.42 -14.54
CA TYR A 184 1.62 -18.00 -14.26
C TYR A 184 0.92 -17.68 -12.95
N LEU A 185 1.55 -16.89 -12.14
CA LEU A 185 1.00 -16.36 -10.90
C LEU A 185 0.75 -14.86 -11.05
N VAL A 186 -0.35 -14.40 -10.47
CA VAL A 186 -0.70 -12.99 -10.37
C VAL A 186 -0.60 -12.59 -8.92
N ILE A 187 0.30 -11.65 -8.62
CA ILE A 187 0.39 -11.02 -7.30
C ILE A 187 -0.38 -9.71 -7.38
N HIS A 188 -1.46 -9.63 -6.63
CA HIS A 188 -2.45 -8.55 -6.72
C HIS A 188 -2.02 -7.29 -5.94
N ASP A 189 -2.71 -6.19 -6.24
CA ASP A 189 -2.62 -4.91 -5.50
C ASP A 189 -1.21 -4.30 -5.48
N THR A 190 -0.50 -4.40 -6.59
CA THR A 190 0.88 -3.92 -6.73
C THR A 190 1.00 -2.56 -7.42
N GLY A 191 -0.12 -1.90 -7.74
CA GLY A 191 -0.13 -0.62 -8.47
C GLY A 191 0.44 0.57 -7.69
N ALA A 192 0.63 0.43 -6.38
CA ALA A 192 1.34 1.40 -5.56
C ALA A 192 2.39 0.71 -4.70
N HIS A 193 3.53 1.36 -4.49
CA HIS A 193 4.65 0.83 -3.71
C HIS A 193 5.18 -0.53 -4.24
N GLY A 194 4.96 -0.80 -5.51
CA GLY A 194 5.55 -1.89 -6.27
C GLY A 194 6.80 -1.39 -7.01
N TYR A 195 6.74 -1.32 -8.32
CA TYR A 195 7.85 -0.87 -9.17
C TYR A 195 8.48 0.48 -8.74
N ALA A 196 7.66 1.44 -8.31
CA ALA A 196 8.14 2.75 -7.84
C ALA A 196 9.04 2.69 -6.59
N MET A 197 9.02 1.60 -5.84
CA MET A 197 9.91 1.33 -4.70
C MET A 197 10.98 0.30 -5.04
N GLY A 198 11.13 -0.05 -6.31
CA GLY A 198 12.15 -0.97 -6.78
C GLY A 198 13.56 -0.54 -6.37
N TYR A 199 14.42 -1.50 -6.13
CA TYR A 199 15.81 -1.30 -5.79
C TYR A 199 16.71 -2.20 -6.64
N ASN A 200 17.99 -1.90 -6.68
CA ASN A 200 18.96 -2.72 -7.38
C ASN A 200 19.59 -3.72 -6.41
N SER A 201 19.56 -4.99 -6.76
CA SER A 201 20.35 -6.02 -6.08
C SER A 201 21.70 -6.20 -6.78
N VAL A 202 22.71 -6.61 -6.01
CA VAL A 202 24.14 -6.59 -6.32
C VAL A 202 24.54 -7.16 -7.70
N SER A 203 23.81 -8.09 -8.23
CA SER A 203 24.17 -8.76 -9.49
C SER A 203 22.98 -8.91 -10.42
N TYR A 204 21.87 -8.35 -10.05
CA TYR A 204 20.68 -8.44 -10.84
C TYR A 204 20.67 -7.32 -11.87
N THR A 205 21.56 -7.45 -12.80
CA THR A 205 21.40 -6.80 -14.08
C THR A 205 20.37 -7.60 -14.84
N HIS A 206 19.16 -7.08 -14.97
CA HIS A 206 18.34 -7.45 -16.09
C HIS A 206 19.16 -7.13 -17.34
N LEU A 207 19.76 -8.13 -17.87
CA LEU A 207 20.15 -8.10 -19.26
C LEU A 207 18.84 -8.17 -20.04
N THR A 208 18.21 -7.04 -20.22
CA THR A 208 17.28 -6.86 -21.31
C THR A 208 18.10 -6.98 -22.57
N LEU A 209 18.00 -8.13 -23.17
CA LEU A 209 18.39 -8.30 -24.55
C LEU A 209 17.34 -7.65 -25.44
#